data_c9032c6725bb846c7139890dc5f50aea
#
_entry.id   c9032c6725bb846c7139890dc5f50aea
#
_cell.length_a   1.000
_cell.length_b   1.000
_cell.length_c   1.000
_cell.angle_alpha   90.00
_cell.angle_beta   90.00
_cell.angle_gamma   90.00
#
_symmetry.space_group_name_H-M   'P 1'
#
loop_
_entity.id
_entity.type
_entity.pdbx_description
1 polymer ?
#
loop_
_entity_poly.entity_id
_entity_poly.type
_entity_poly.pdbx_seq_one_letter_code
_entity_poly.pdbx_strand_id
1 'polypeptide(L)'
;MFAFVFRILLAALSGAVAYTSYEPLGWWPAGIIAAGLFYFVLMPWPGSASRENPGRSPSRIPQTARHRPRGPSMAQGALFGFVHAMACYLLLLPWIGEFVGSPPYIALAVVCSLYAILTGLGGVALARSTWGFLAFPFWYLAIEFARSSFPFGGFAWVRLAWGQVAGPLAGLAQWGGPALVTVATLLIGMGVTQLVVSTRSRTSPSRTTWLRTVSVAMIIVPLLGGAIATFNLHRPENTFAEIKVAAVQGNVPRLGLDFAAQRSAVLHNHVRETKKLAEQADQLDLVIWPENSSDVNPFSDREAYEAIASAVSAVGTPVVVGTITHREGRPYNTMQTFLPDYGQSSEETRADSSEPPRTHQVQGMRPGEFHDKVYLQPFGETLPMRGFFEKISEYAEMAGNFAPGDGNGVLQIPTGGADITTDHGDVAVGVATCYEVAFDEAFRRSINNGASILTSPTNNATFGFTDMTYQQLAMSRMRAIETDRAMVVPATSGVSALVDPAGNVLADTEIFEANHLVATLPLRSGITPAVRVGQMLELAMVLMGVILGILAVIRRRVKE
;
A
#
# COMPACT_ATOMS: atom_id res chain seq x y z
N MET A 1 -36.47 5.56 17.19
CA MET A 1 -35.93 4.21 16.98
C MET A 1 -35.64 3.91 15.50
N PHE A 2 -36.57 4.00 14.59
CA PHE A 2 -36.41 3.69 13.18
C PHE A 2 -35.22 4.44 12.50
N ALA A 3 -35.14 5.76 12.63
CA ALA A 3 -34.04 6.55 12.04
C ALA A 3 -32.64 6.19 12.58
N PHE A 4 -32.54 5.74 13.81
CA PHE A 4 -31.29 5.30 14.40
C PHE A 4 -30.85 3.95 13.80
N VAL A 5 -31.76 2.95 13.77
CA VAL A 5 -31.47 1.64 13.16
C VAL A 5 -31.11 1.80 11.68
N PHE A 6 -31.85 2.63 10.95
CA PHE A 6 -31.57 2.90 9.55
C PHE A 6 -30.18 3.52 9.33
N ARG A 7 -29.71 4.42 10.22
CA ARG A 7 -28.35 4.98 10.16
C ARG A 7 -27.28 3.93 10.46
N ILE A 8 -27.51 2.98 11.38
CA ILE A 8 -26.58 1.88 11.64
C ILE A 8 -26.45 1.00 10.37
N LEU A 9 -27.57 0.65 9.75
CA LEU A 9 -27.56 -0.14 8.51
C LEU A 9 -26.85 0.59 7.36
N LEU A 10 -27.06 1.90 7.22
CA LEU A 10 -26.34 2.70 6.23
C LEU A 10 -24.85 2.83 6.55
N ALA A 11 -24.45 2.90 7.84
CA ALA A 11 -23.05 2.90 8.23
C ALA A 11 -22.38 1.57 7.88
N ALA A 12 -23.03 0.44 8.19
CA ALA A 12 -22.55 -0.88 7.80
C ALA A 12 -22.45 -1.02 6.26
N LEU A 13 -23.50 -0.60 5.54
CA LEU A 13 -23.50 -0.60 4.08
C LEU A 13 -22.38 0.25 3.51
N SER A 14 -22.13 1.45 4.05
CA SER A 14 -21.02 2.29 3.59
C SER A 14 -19.65 1.63 3.79
N GLY A 15 -19.46 0.86 4.86
CA GLY A 15 -18.25 0.07 5.09
C GLY A 15 -18.11 -1.08 4.09
N ALA A 16 -19.20 -1.83 3.86
CA ALA A 16 -19.20 -2.91 2.87
C ALA A 16 -18.96 -2.39 1.44
N VAL A 17 -19.53 -1.23 1.09
CA VAL A 17 -19.27 -0.57 -0.20
C VAL A 17 -17.80 -0.11 -0.28
N ALA A 18 -17.21 0.41 0.81
CA ALA A 18 -15.80 0.79 0.82
C ALA A 18 -14.89 -0.40 0.47
N TYR A 19 -15.15 -1.58 1.04
CA TYR A 19 -14.42 -2.81 0.73
C TYR A 19 -14.37 -3.10 -0.77
N THR A 20 -15.46 -2.91 -1.50
CA THR A 20 -15.49 -3.23 -2.95
C THR A 20 -14.60 -2.32 -3.80
N SER A 21 -14.03 -1.26 -3.23
CA SER A 21 -13.02 -0.45 -3.92
C SER A 21 -11.63 -1.06 -3.92
N TYR A 22 -11.33 -1.96 -2.99
CA TYR A 22 -10.04 -2.62 -2.91
C TYR A 22 -9.94 -3.80 -3.86
N GLU A 23 -8.71 -4.12 -4.28
CA GLU A 23 -8.46 -5.32 -5.08
C GLU A 23 -8.73 -6.61 -4.25
N PRO A 24 -9.19 -7.70 -4.89
CA PRO A 24 -9.31 -7.91 -6.34
C PRO A 24 -10.57 -7.35 -6.99
N LEU A 25 -11.54 -6.80 -6.23
CA LEU A 25 -12.75 -6.22 -6.80
C LEU A 25 -12.48 -4.93 -7.58
N GLY A 26 -11.57 -4.07 -7.08
CA GLY A 26 -11.03 -2.92 -7.78
C GLY A 26 -12.06 -1.87 -8.25
N TRP A 27 -13.28 -1.89 -7.68
CA TRP A 27 -14.33 -0.95 -8.09
C TRP A 27 -14.11 0.42 -7.45
N TRP A 28 -13.14 1.16 -7.96
CA TRP A 28 -12.70 2.46 -7.42
C TRP A 28 -13.83 3.47 -7.12
N PRO A 29 -14.98 3.55 -7.89
CA PRO A 29 -16.05 4.48 -7.55
C PRO A 29 -16.69 4.18 -6.19
N ALA A 30 -16.59 2.93 -5.72
CA ALA A 30 -17.15 2.52 -4.45
C ALA A 30 -16.53 3.26 -3.27
N GLY A 31 -15.22 3.57 -3.32
CA GLY A 31 -14.57 4.39 -2.29
C GLY A 31 -15.19 5.78 -2.17
N ILE A 32 -15.51 6.42 -3.30
CA ILE A 32 -16.19 7.72 -3.35
C ILE A 32 -17.63 7.62 -2.81
N ILE A 33 -18.37 6.60 -3.26
CA ILE A 33 -19.75 6.35 -2.83
C ILE A 33 -19.79 6.07 -1.31
N ALA A 34 -18.90 5.23 -0.81
CA ALA A 34 -18.79 4.89 0.60
C ALA A 34 -18.51 6.13 1.47
N ALA A 35 -17.57 6.97 1.04
CA ALA A 35 -17.25 8.23 1.70
C ALA A 35 -18.48 9.14 1.79
N GLY A 36 -19.20 9.31 0.68
CA GLY A 36 -20.42 10.10 0.62
C GLY A 36 -21.54 9.55 1.51
N LEU A 37 -21.77 8.24 1.46
CA LEU A 37 -22.78 7.56 2.30
C LEU A 37 -22.44 7.68 3.79
N PHE A 38 -21.18 7.47 4.15
CA PHE A 38 -20.75 7.58 5.55
C PHE A 38 -20.96 9.01 6.07
N TYR A 39 -20.56 10.03 5.31
CA TYR A 39 -20.81 11.41 5.70
C TYR A 39 -22.30 11.73 5.81
N PHE A 40 -23.14 11.23 4.88
CA PHE A 40 -24.59 11.37 4.95
C PHE A 40 -25.19 10.79 6.23
N VAL A 41 -24.64 9.66 6.73
CA VAL A 41 -25.03 9.06 8.03
C VAL A 41 -24.77 10.03 9.18
N LEU A 42 -23.69 10.80 9.13
CA LEU A 42 -23.26 11.73 10.19
C LEU A 42 -24.00 13.08 10.15
N MET A 43 -24.64 13.43 9.02
CA MET A 43 -25.34 14.70 8.84
C MET A 43 -26.68 14.77 9.58
N PRO A 44 -27.15 15.99 9.97
CA PRO A 44 -28.55 16.23 10.31
C PRO A 44 -29.46 16.02 9.10
N TRP A 45 -30.48 15.17 9.23
CA TRP A 45 -31.41 14.94 8.12
C TRP A 45 -32.59 15.91 8.18
N PRO A 46 -33.11 16.42 7.03
CA PRO A 46 -34.33 17.20 6.98
C PRO A 46 -35.52 16.35 7.46
N GLY A 47 -36.34 16.89 8.33
CA GLY A 47 -37.58 16.23 8.79
C GLY A 47 -37.51 15.52 10.15
N SER A 48 -36.39 15.57 10.90
CA SER A 48 -36.31 15.04 12.27
C SER A 48 -36.89 15.98 13.33
N ALA A 49 -37.68 16.99 12.94
CA ALA A 49 -38.46 17.79 13.88
C ALA A 49 -39.51 16.90 14.55
N SER A 50 -39.50 16.84 15.87
CA SER A 50 -40.53 16.14 16.65
C SER A 50 -41.91 16.56 16.17
N ARG A 51 -42.78 15.60 15.84
CA ARG A 51 -44.22 15.85 15.74
C ARG A 51 -44.63 16.43 17.08
N GLU A 52 -44.92 17.73 17.11
CA GLU A 52 -45.59 18.32 18.27
C GLU A 52 -46.92 17.59 18.48
N ASN A 53 -47.15 17.19 19.70
CA ASN A 53 -48.39 16.60 20.14
C ASN A 53 -49.50 17.67 19.90
N PRO A 54 -50.54 17.42 19.07
CA PRO A 54 -51.54 18.43 18.69
C PRO A 54 -52.43 18.88 19.85
N GLY A 55 -52.14 18.51 21.09
CA GLY A 55 -52.94 18.77 22.26
C GLY A 55 -52.39 19.84 23.24
N ARG A 56 -51.26 20.52 22.95
CA ARG A 56 -50.80 21.63 23.84
C ARG A 56 -51.12 22.99 23.18
N SER A 57 -51.91 23.76 23.92
CA SER A 57 -52.22 25.15 23.58
C SER A 57 -50.99 25.98 23.25
N PRO A 58 -51.05 26.91 22.28
CA PRO A 58 -49.93 27.76 21.88
C PRO A 58 -49.61 28.77 22.97
N SER A 59 -48.72 28.44 23.90
CA SER A 59 -48.09 29.45 24.75
C SER A 59 -47.15 30.26 23.86
N ARG A 60 -47.23 31.60 23.98
CA ARG A 60 -46.46 32.61 23.25
C ARG A 60 -44.95 32.41 23.45
N ILE A 61 -44.34 31.54 22.62
CA ILE A 61 -42.88 31.42 22.51
C ILE A 61 -42.48 32.28 21.30
N PRO A 62 -41.47 33.15 21.42
CA PRO A 62 -41.02 33.98 20.31
C PRO A 62 -40.66 33.13 19.11
N GLN A 63 -41.13 33.51 17.91
CA GLN A 63 -40.90 32.81 16.63
C GLN A 63 -39.42 32.70 16.19
N THR A 64 -38.49 33.10 17.05
CA THR A 64 -37.04 33.07 16.77
C THR A 64 -36.34 31.75 17.11
N ALA A 65 -37.00 30.80 17.79
CA ALA A 65 -36.47 29.47 18.00
C ALA A 65 -36.74 28.58 16.77
N ARG A 66 -36.07 28.84 15.64
CA ARG A 66 -36.07 27.95 14.50
C ARG A 66 -35.57 26.57 14.97
N HIS A 67 -36.45 25.57 15.01
CA HIS A 67 -36.09 24.19 15.30
C HIS A 67 -35.00 23.73 14.34
N ARG A 68 -33.76 23.68 14.79
CA ARG A 68 -32.66 23.07 14.04
C ARG A 68 -32.92 21.56 13.97
N PRO A 69 -32.79 20.94 12.79
CA PRO A 69 -32.91 19.48 12.67
C PRO A 69 -31.93 18.81 13.64
N ARG A 70 -32.44 17.94 14.51
CA ARG A 70 -31.60 17.17 15.46
C ARG A 70 -30.81 16.12 14.69
N GLY A 71 -29.54 16.37 14.43
CA GLY A 71 -28.60 15.37 13.93
C GLY A 71 -28.22 14.31 14.99
N PRO A 72 -27.42 13.31 14.61
CA PRO A 72 -26.94 12.29 15.53
C PRO A 72 -26.21 12.88 16.73
N SER A 73 -26.29 12.23 17.89
CA SER A 73 -25.43 12.59 19.04
C SER A 73 -23.98 12.21 18.76
N MET A 74 -23.03 12.71 19.59
CA MET A 74 -21.62 12.33 19.49
C MET A 74 -21.44 10.81 19.69
N ALA A 75 -22.13 10.24 20.69
CA ALA A 75 -22.08 8.79 20.94
C ALA A 75 -22.62 7.96 19.76
N GLN A 76 -23.68 8.46 19.10
CA GLN A 76 -24.18 7.82 17.87
C GLN A 76 -23.16 7.93 16.73
N GLY A 77 -22.49 9.08 16.58
CA GLY A 77 -21.42 9.24 15.62
C GLY A 77 -20.25 8.27 15.84
N ALA A 78 -19.84 8.11 17.11
CA ALA A 78 -18.83 7.14 17.51
C ALA A 78 -19.21 5.71 17.08
N LEU A 79 -20.45 5.31 17.36
CA LEU A 79 -20.97 4.00 16.97
C LEU A 79 -21.01 3.83 15.44
N PHE A 80 -21.46 4.85 14.71
CA PHE A 80 -21.53 4.78 13.24
C PHE A 80 -20.14 4.69 12.61
N GLY A 81 -19.15 5.40 13.16
CA GLY A 81 -17.75 5.27 12.74
C GLY A 81 -17.20 3.86 12.95
N PHE A 82 -17.40 3.33 14.15
CA PHE A 82 -17.01 1.96 14.47
C PHE A 82 -17.68 0.93 13.55
N VAL A 83 -18.99 1.01 13.37
CA VAL A 83 -19.76 0.08 12.50
C VAL A 83 -19.32 0.16 11.04
N HIS A 84 -19.08 1.37 10.52
CA HIS A 84 -18.56 1.56 9.17
C HIS A 84 -17.22 0.86 8.96
N ALA A 85 -16.26 1.15 9.84
CA ALA A 85 -14.92 0.57 9.75
C ALA A 85 -14.93 -0.94 9.97
N MET A 86 -15.69 -1.42 10.96
CA MET A 86 -15.82 -2.85 11.25
C MET A 86 -16.39 -3.63 10.07
N ALA A 87 -17.44 -3.11 9.41
CA ALA A 87 -18.01 -3.72 8.21
C ALA A 87 -17.00 -3.78 7.05
N CYS A 88 -16.18 -2.73 6.88
CA CYS A 88 -15.11 -2.72 5.88
C CYS A 88 -14.01 -3.74 6.22
N TYR A 89 -13.48 -3.71 7.44
CA TYR A 89 -12.28 -4.48 7.79
C TYR A 89 -12.56 -5.97 7.98
N LEU A 90 -13.77 -6.35 8.41
CA LEU A 90 -14.19 -7.76 8.42
C LEU A 90 -14.30 -8.36 7.01
N LEU A 91 -14.52 -7.56 5.98
CA LEU A 91 -14.53 -8.01 4.60
C LEU A 91 -13.13 -7.93 3.94
N LEU A 92 -12.30 -6.98 4.37
CA LEU A 92 -11.01 -6.70 3.73
C LEU A 92 -9.87 -7.58 4.26
N LEU A 93 -9.92 -8.02 5.54
CA LEU A 93 -8.80 -8.64 6.23
C LEU A 93 -8.96 -10.14 6.59
N PRO A 94 -9.86 -10.93 5.97
CA PRO A 94 -10.00 -12.36 6.30
C PRO A 94 -8.71 -13.16 6.10
N TRP A 95 -7.84 -12.72 5.19
CA TRP A 95 -6.56 -13.35 4.89
C TRP A 95 -5.62 -13.49 6.11
N ILE A 96 -5.76 -12.61 7.11
CA ILE A 96 -5.00 -12.74 8.37
C ILE A 96 -5.42 -14.01 9.11
N GLY A 97 -6.70 -14.36 9.04
CA GLY A 97 -7.25 -15.55 9.69
C GLY A 97 -6.78 -16.87 9.10
N GLU A 98 -6.34 -16.90 7.85
CA GLU A 98 -5.83 -18.11 7.18
C GLU A 98 -4.58 -18.67 7.88
N PHE A 99 -3.71 -17.80 8.36
CA PHE A 99 -2.46 -18.22 8.99
C PHE A 99 -2.58 -18.41 10.51
N VAL A 100 -3.22 -17.44 11.20
CA VAL A 100 -3.23 -17.39 12.68
C VAL A 100 -4.61 -17.63 13.28
N GLY A 101 -5.61 -17.99 12.45
CA GLY A 101 -6.98 -18.22 12.89
C GLY A 101 -7.79 -16.94 13.10
N SER A 102 -9.09 -17.12 13.38
CA SER A 102 -10.05 -16.01 13.46
C SER A 102 -9.81 -15.02 14.61
N PRO A 103 -9.31 -15.39 15.81
CA PRO A 103 -9.18 -14.43 16.91
C PRO A 103 -8.23 -13.26 16.64
N PRO A 104 -7.00 -13.44 16.14
CA PRO A 104 -6.10 -12.32 15.78
C PRO A 104 -6.66 -11.43 14.67
N TYR A 105 -7.30 -12.01 13.67
CA TYR A 105 -7.97 -11.28 12.59
C TYR A 105 -9.07 -10.36 13.14
N ILE A 106 -9.99 -10.90 13.94
CA ILE A 106 -11.09 -10.12 14.54
C ILE A 106 -10.52 -9.03 15.47
N ALA A 107 -9.51 -9.38 16.29
CA ALA A 107 -8.86 -8.42 17.18
C ALA A 107 -8.27 -7.24 16.42
N LEU A 108 -7.56 -7.48 15.30
CA LEU A 108 -7.02 -6.41 14.47
C LEU A 108 -8.12 -5.57 13.82
N ALA A 109 -9.18 -6.19 13.29
CA ALA A 109 -10.33 -5.47 12.74
C ALA A 109 -10.99 -4.58 13.79
N VAL A 110 -11.15 -5.05 15.03
CA VAL A 110 -11.67 -4.25 16.16
C VAL A 110 -10.73 -3.10 16.48
N VAL A 111 -9.42 -3.35 16.68
CA VAL A 111 -8.43 -2.31 17.01
C VAL A 111 -8.40 -1.22 15.94
N CYS A 112 -8.36 -1.58 14.68
CA CYS A 112 -8.42 -0.62 13.57
C CYS A 112 -9.74 0.17 13.56
N SER A 113 -10.86 -0.47 13.92
CA SER A 113 -12.19 0.18 13.97
C SER A 113 -12.34 1.15 15.15
N LEU A 114 -11.58 0.97 16.24
CA LEU A 114 -11.59 1.91 17.37
C LEU A 114 -11.14 3.33 16.95
N TYR A 115 -10.22 3.45 15.99
CA TYR A 115 -9.84 4.75 15.43
C TYR A 115 -11.02 5.45 14.76
N ALA A 116 -11.88 4.70 14.08
CA ALA A 116 -13.04 5.26 13.39
C ALA A 116 -14.12 5.80 14.34
N ILE A 117 -14.07 5.47 15.64
CA ILE A 117 -14.84 6.15 16.68
C ILE A 117 -14.55 7.66 16.64
N LEU A 118 -13.28 8.04 16.52
CA LEU A 118 -12.88 9.45 16.43
C LEU A 118 -13.33 10.06 15.10
N THR A 119 -13.28 9.30 14.00
CA THR A 119 -13.81 9.75 12.71
C THR A 119 -15.29 10.10 12.82
N GLY A 120 -16.09 9.25 13.46
CA GLY A 120 -17.52 9.47 13.67
C GLY A 120 -17.82 10.62 14.64
N LEU A 121 -17.08 10.72 15.75
CA LEU A 121 -17.21 11.83 16.72
C LEU A 121 -16.99 13.19 16.05
N GLY A 122 -15.82 13.39 15.45
CA GLY A 122 -15.48 14.63 14.75
C GLY A 122 -16.39 14.89 13.56
N GLY A 123 -16.76 13.83 12.84
CA GLY A 123 -17.66 13.92 11.69
C GLY A 123 -19.04 14.48 12.05
N VAL A 124 -19.64 14.05 13.16
CA VAL A 124 -20.91 14.63 13.66
C VAL A 124 -20.76 16.08 14.07
N ALA A 125 -19.63 16.46 14.69
CA ALA A 125 -19.37 17.85 15.06
C ALA A 125 -19.21 18.73 13.81
N LEU A 126 -18.44 18.28 12.84
CA LEU A 126 -18.19 18.95 11.56
C LEU A 126 -19.48 19.06 10.72
N ALA A 127 -20.27 18.00 10.60
CA ALA A 127 -21.50 17.97 9.79
C ALA A 127 -22.57 18.98 10.24
N ARG A 128 -22.45 19.52 11.43
CA ARG A 128 -23.30 20.62 11.94
C ARG A 128 -22.79 22.01 11.58
N SER A 129 -21.55 22.10 11.11
CA SER A 129 -20.94 23.33 10.62
C SER A 129 -21.28 23.55 9.16
N THR A 130 -21.39 24.81 8.75
CA THR A 130 -21.59 25.19 7.35
C THR A 130 -20.46 24.72 6.44
N TRP A 131 -19.22 24.63 6.99
CA TRP A 131 -18.00 24.24 6.28
C TRP A 131 -17.57 22.79 6.57
N GLY A 132 -18.38 22.05 7.33
CA GLY A 132 -18.00 20.73 7.79
C GLY A 132 -17.72 19.73 6.69
N PHE A 133 -18.41 19.85 5.55
CA PHE A 133 -18.17 18.98 4.38
C PHE A 133 -16.81 19.24 3.71
N LEU A 134 -16.24 20.44 3.84
CA LEU A 134 -14.88 20.75 3.38
C LEU A 134 -13.82 20.29 4.40
N ALA A 135 -14.14 20.30 5.68
CA ALA A 135 -13.21 19.98 6.75
C ALA A 135 -13.12 18.47 7.03
N PHE A 136 -14.18 17.72 6.76
CA PHE A 136 -14.25 16.28 7.07
C PHE A 136 -13.19 15.44 6.36
N PRO A 137 -12.82 15.66 5.08
CA PRO A 137 -11.74 14.93 4.42
C PRO A 137 -10.41 14.99 5.19
N PHE A 138 -10.05 16.14 5.72
CA PHE A 138 -8.81 16.35 6.48
C PHE A 138 -8.90 15.72 7.88
N TRP A 139 -10.07 15.75 8.51
CA TRP A 139 -10.30 15.05 9.78
C TRP A 139 -10.20 13.53 9.59
N TYR A 140 -10.79 13.00 8.54
CA TYR A 140 -10.69 11.58 8.21
C TYR A 140 -9.23 11.18 7.98
N LEU A 141 -8.49 11.95 7.17
CA LEU A 141 -7.06 11.71 6.94
C LEU A 141 -6.27 11.73 8.25
N ALA A 142 -6.56 12.65 9.18
CA ALA A 142 -5.87 12.69 10.46
C ALA A 142 -6.05 11.40 11.28
N ILE A 143 -7.24 10.81 11.24
CA ILE A 143 -7.50 9.53 11.92
C ILE A 143 -6.89 8.35 11.15
N GLU A 144 -6.93 8.38 9.81
CA GLU A 144 -6.24 7.39 8.97
C GLU A 144 -4.72 7.41 9.22
N PHE A 145 -4.11 8.60 9.31
CA PHE A 145 -2.70 8.78 9.65
C PHE A 145 -2.37 8.21 11.04
N ALA A 146 -3.18 8.52 12.06
CA ALA A 146 -2.98 8.00 13.41
C ALA A 146 -3.01 6.46 13.44
N ARG A 147 -3.96 5.82 12.74
CA ARG A 147 -4.05 4.37 12.62
C ARG A 147 -2.87 3.78 11.85
N SER A 148 -2.40 4.48 10.82
CA SER A 148 -1.30 4.03 9.96
C SER A 148 0.09 4.25 10.56
N SER A 149 0.17 4.95 11.73
CA SER A 149 1.45 5.30 12.37
C SER A 149 1.58 4.77 13.80
N PHE A 150 0.49 4.49 14.50
CA PHE A 150 0.49 4.17 15.93
C PHE A 150 -0.55 3.09 16.27
N PRO A 151 -0.29 2.19 17.26
CA PRO A 151 0.99 1.89 17.88
C PRO A 151 1.88 1.00 16.99
N PHE A 152 3.12 0.76 17.37
CA PHE A 152 4.05 -0.20 16.75
C PHE A 152 4.28 0.01 15.23
N GLY A 153 4.27 1.26 14.77
CA GLY A 153 4.35 1.62 13.35
C GLY A 153 2.99 1.70 12.65
N GLY A 154 1.89 1.35 13.35
CA GLY A 154 0.53 1.39 12.83
C GLY A 154 0.19 0.25 11.87
N PHE A 155 -0.98 0.37 11.23
CA PHE A 155 -1.43 -0.56 10.21
C PHE A 155 -1.90 0.20 8.96
N ALA A 156 -0.96 0.43 8.04
CA ALA A 156 -1.17 1.23 6.84
C ALA A 156 -1.88 0.47 5.69
N TRP A 157 -2.12 -0.83 5.84
CA TRP A 157 -2.73 -1.71 4.84
C TRP A 157 -4.13 -1.26 4.39
N VAL A 158 -4.90 -0.66 5.29
CA VAL A 158 -6.30 -0.30 5.04
C VAL A 158 -6.50 1.21 4.74
N ARG A 159 -5.54 1.88 4.11
CA ARG A 159 -5.71 3.28 3.64
C ARG A 159 -6.69 3.32 2.47
N LEU A 160 -7.56 4.34 2.44
CA LEU A 160 -8.57 4.50 1.40
C LEU A 160 -7.96 4.67 -0.02
N ALA A 161 -6.76 5.22 -0.08
CA ALA A 161 -6.03 5.43 -1.33
C ALA A 161 -5.80 4.15 -2.13
N TRP A 162 -5.58 3.01 -1.46
CA TRP A 162 -5.29 1.74 -2.15
C TRP A 162 -6.45 1.29 -3.04
N GLY A 163 -7.69 1.59 -2.64
CA GLY A 163 -8.89 1.34 -3.45
C GLY A 163 -9.07 2.29 -4.63
N GLN A 164 -8.12 3.18 -4.92
CA GLN A 164 -8.20 4.14 -6.02
C GLN A 164 -7.17 3.89 -7.12
N VAL A 165 -6.37 2.81 -7.01
CA VAL A 165 -5.25 2.55 -7.94
C VAL A 165 -5.70 2.39 -9.40
N ALA A 166 -6.87 1.83 -9.62
CA ALA A 166 -7.47 1.68 -10.96
C ALA A 166 -8.30 2.90 -11.40
N GLY A 167 -8.41 3.94 -10.54
CA GLY A 167 -9.26 5.10 -10.78
C GLY A 167 -8.49 6.33 -11.27
N PRO A 168 -9.23 7.36 -11.71
CA PRO A 168 -8.64 8.59 -12.26
C PRO A 168 -7.89 9.43 -11.22
N LEU A 169 -7.98 9.10 -9.92
CA LEU A 169 -7.31 9.81 -8.85
C LEU A 169 -5.91 9.26 -8.56
N ALA A 170 -5.56 8.08 -9.07
CA ALA A 170 -4.28 7.41 -8.79
C ALA A 170 -3.08 8.31 -9.14
N GLY A 171 -3.13 9.04 -10.25
CA GLY A 171 -2.06 9.96 -10.66
C GLY A 171 -1.72 11.04 -9.63
N LEU A 172 -2.67 11.41 -8.74
CA LEU A 172 -2.41 12.37 -7.66
C LEU A 172 -1.37 11.85 -6.65
N ALA A 173 -1.12 10.54 -6.61
CA ALA A 173 -0.07 9.97 -5.78
C ALA A 173 1.31 10.56 -6.10
N GLN A 174 1.58 10.89 -7.38
CA GLN A 174 2.83 11.54 -7.80
C GLN A 174 3.01 12.95 -7.17
N TRP A 175 1.90 13.64 -6.85
CA TRP A 175 1.95 15.01 -6.31
C TRP A 175 1.99 15.06 -4.79
N GLY A 176 1.30 14.16 -4.10
CA GLY A 176 1.21 14.22 -2.64
C GLY A 176 1.04 12.87 -1.95
N GLY A 177 1.40 11.78 -2.63
CA GLY A 177 1.32 10.42 -2.10
C GLY A 177 -0.10 9.93 -1.87
N PRO A 178 -0.25 8.78 -1.22
CA PRO A 178 -1.56 8.18 -0.89
C PRO A 178 -2.46 9.11 -0.07
N ALA A 179 -1.90 9.99 0.75
CA ALA A 179 -2.66 10.95 1.55
C ALA A 179 -3.49 11.91 0.69
N LEU A 180 -2.91 12.43 -0.40
CA LEU A 180 -3.62 13.31 -1.33
C LEU A 180 -4.74 12.56 -2.07
N VAL A 181 -4.51 11.29 -2.45
CA VAL A 181 -5.52 10.43 -3.08
C VAL A 181 -6.70 10.20 -2.12
N THR A 182 -6.43 9.90 -0.84
CA THR A 182 -7.46 9.77 0.20
C THR A 182 -8.30 11.06 0.31
N VAL A 183 -7.66 12.23 0.44
CA VAL A 183 -8.38 13.52 0.54
C VAL A 183 -9.21 13.80 -0.71
N ALA A 184 -8.67 13.56 -1.91
CA ALA A 184 -9.36 13.74 -3.17
C ALA A 184 -10.62 12.85 -3.28
N THR A 185 -10.50 11.59 -2.91
CA THR A 185 -11.63 10.63 -2.86
C THR A 185 -12.74 11.13 -1.95
N LEU A 186 -12.38 11.56 -0.75
CA LEU A 186 -13.32 12.12 0.23
C LEU A 186 -13.95 13.43 -0.25
N LEU A 187 -13.17 14.34 -0.84
CA LEU A 187 -13.69 15.59 -1.40
C LEU A 187 -14.80 15.33 -2.43
N ILE A 188 -14.58 14.40 -3.34
CA ILE A 188 -15.61 14.04 -4.34
C ILE A 188 -16.85 13.47 -3.65
N GLY A 189 -16.70 12.52 -2.73
CA GLY A 189 -17.81 11.92 -1.98
C GLY A 189 -18.62 12.97 -1.21
N MET A 190 -17.94 13.92 -0.55
CA MET A 190 -18.61 15.03 0.15
C MET A 190 -19.28 15.99 -0.81
N GLY A 191 -18.64 16.32 -1.93
CA GLY A 191 -19.20 17.17 -2.98
C GLY A 191 -20.51 16.61 -3.53
N VAL A 192 -20.52 15.32 -3.89
CA VAL A 192 -21.73 14.61 -4.37
C VAL A 192 -22.84 14.63 -3.31
N THR A 193 -22.50 14.26 -2.06
CA THR A 193 -23.48 14.26 -0.96
C THR A 193 -24.08 15.64 -0.73
N GLN A 194 -23.25 16.69 -0.73
CA GLN A 194 -23.71 18.05 -0.53
C GLN A 194 -24.60 18.56 -1.70
N LEU A 195 -24.30 18.19 -2.94
CA LEU A 195 -25.17 18.47 -4.09
C LEU A 195 -26.55 17.84 -3.90
N VAL A 196 -26.61 16.55 -3.60
CA VAL A 196 -27.86 15.81 -3.38
C VAL A 196 -28.69 16.42 -2.25
N VAL A 197 -28.05 16.77 -1.13
CA VAL A 197 -28.74 17.37 0.03
C VAL A 197 -29.20 18.79 -0.27
N SER A 198 -28.42 19.58 -1.03
CA SER A 198 -28.74 20.97 -1.35
C SER A 198 -29.98 21.13 -2.26
N THR A 199 -30.31 20.12 -3.06
CA THR A 199 -31.51 20.12 -3.90
C THR A 199 -32.82 20.09 -3.10
N ARG A 200 -32.76 19.55 -1.86
CA ARG A 200 -33.89 19.41 -0.94
C ARG A 200 -33.93 20.49 0.15
N SER A 201 -32.96 21.39 0.19
CA SER A 201 -32.84 22.42 1.23
C SER A 201 -33.61 23.69 0.84
N ARG A 202 -34.42 24.21 1.77
CA ARG A 202 -35.11 25.51 1.66
C ARG A 202 -34.26 26.66 2.20
N THR A 203 -33.02 26.80 1.72
CA THR A 203 -32.11 27.90 2.09
C THR A 203 -32.26 29.08 1.12
N SER A 204 -31.69 30.25 1.46
CA SER A 204 -31.72 31.40 0.55
C SER A 204 -31.05 31.07 -0.79
N PRO A 205 -31.49 31.66 -1.91
CA PRO A 205 -30.93 31.38 -3.24
C PRO A 205 -29.41 31.55 -3.31
N SER A 206 -28.87 32.63 -2.76
CA SER A 206 -27.42 32.91 -2.77
C SER A 206 -26.60 31.84 -2.04
N ARG A 207 -27.10 31.38 -0.89
CA ARG A 207 -26.44 30.31 -0.12
C ARG A 207 -26.49 28.97 -0.86
N THR A 208 -27.60 28.67 -1.48
CA THR A 208 -27.76 27.43 -2.27
C THR A 208 -26.82 27.42 -3.47
N THR A 209 -26.70 28.54 -4.19
CA THR A 209 -25.77 28.70 -5.31
C THR A 209 -24.33 28.51 -4.85
N TRP A 210 -23.91 29.18 -3.78
CA TRP A 210 -22.57 29.02 -3.24
C TRP A 210 -22.25 27.58 -2.85
N LEU A 211 -23.15 26.87 -2.14
CA LEU A 211 -22.96 25.48 -1.76
C LEU A 211 -22.81 24.58 -3.00
N ARG A 212 -23.62 24.79 -4.02
CA ARG A 212 -23.53 24.02 -5.28
C ARG A 212 -22.22 24.29 -6.01
N THR A 213 -21.78 25.54 -6.13
CA THR A 213 -20.52 25.91 -6.78
C THR A 213 -19.34 25.24 -6.08
N VAL A 214 -19.27 25.32 -4.74
CA VAL A 214 -18.20 24.67 -3.98
C VAL A 214 -18.25 23.16 -4.13
N SER A 215 -19.44 22.55 -4.08
CA SER A 215 -19.58 21.10 -4.25
C SER A 215 -19.16 20.63 -5.64
N VAL A 216 -19.48 21.39 -6.68
CA VAL A 216 -19.01 21.10 -8.05
C VAL A 216 -17.49 21.22 -8.14
N ALA A 217 -16.91 22.25 -7.52
CA ALA A 217 -15.44 22.40 -7.47
C ALA A 217 -14.78 21.22 -6.73
N MET A 218 -15.36 20.74 -5.62
CA MET A 218 -14.87 19.56 -4.89
C MET A 218 -14.87 18.28 -5.72
N ILE A 219 -15.71 18.18 -6.74
CA ILE A 219 -15.75 17.05 -7.67
C ILE A 219 -14.77 17.27 -8.82
N ILE A 220 -14.85 18.44 -9.46
CA ILE A 220 -14.12 18.70 -10.72
C ILE A 220 -12.63 18.86 -10.46
N VAL A 221 -12.22 19.59 -9.41
CA VAL A 221 -10.81 19.89 -9.17
C VAL A 221 -9.99 18.62 -8.92
N PRO A 222 -10.38 17.66 -8.05
CA PRO A 222 -9.65 16.41 -7.91
C PRO A 222 -9.63 15.55 -9.18
N LEU A 223 -10.74 15.48 -9.93
CA LEU A 223 -10.78 14.71 -11.18
C LEU A 223 -9.90 15.31 -12.26
N LEU A 224 -9.91 16.63 -12.43
CA LEU A 224 -9.00 17.32 -13.36
C LEU A 224 -7.54 17.17 -12.93
N GLY A 225 -7.27 17.34 -11.62
CA GLY A 225 -5.93 17.13 -11.06
C GLY A 225 -5.44 15.70 -11.31
N GLY A 226 -6.27 14.69 -11.07
CA GLY A 226 -5.96 13.31 -11.35
C GLY A 226 -5.67 13.04 -12.83
N ALA A 227 -6.53 13.56 -13.72
CA ALA A 227 -6.35 13.41 -15.16
C ALA A 227 -5.04 14.07 -15.65
N ILE A 228 -4.73 15.29 -15.19
CA ILE A 228 -3.48 15.98 -15.52
C ILE A 228 -2.27 15.21 -14.99
N ALA A 229 -2.34 14.72 -13.74
CA ALA A 229 -1.26 13.95 -13.15
C ALA A 229 -1.04 12.63 -13.92
N THR A 230 -2.10 11.90 -14.27
CA THR A 230 -2.01 10.67 -15.07
C THR A 230 -1.42 10.95 -16.46
N PHE A 231 -1.81 12.06 -17.11
CA PHE A 231 -1.22 12.44 -18.40
C PHE A 231 0.29 12.67 -18.29
N ASN A 232 0.75 13.26 -17.18
CA ASN A 232 2.19 13.49 -16.94
C ASN A 232 2.98 12.19 -16.72
N LEU A 233 2.37 11.14 -16.16
CA LEU A 233 3.02 9.84 -15.96
C LEU A 233 3.47 9.16 -17.26
N HIS A 234 2.81 9.45 -18.37
CA HIS A 234 3.13 8.87 -19.67
C HIS A 234 4.26 9.61 -20.42
N ARG A 235 4.89 10.61 -19.80
CA ARG A 235 5.99 11.35 -20.42
C ARG A 235 7.32 10.64 -20.19
N PRO A 236 8.07 10.32 -21.25
CA PRO A 236 9.35 9.61 -21.13
C PRO A 236 10.53 10.51 -20.70
N GLU A 237 10.28 11.77 -20.36
CA GLU A 237 11.32 12.82 -20.19
C GLU A 237 12.39 12.46 -19.14
N ASN A 238 12.07 11.60 -18.17
CA ASN A 238 12.98 11.17 -17.09
C ASN A 238 13.65 9.80 -17.35
N THR A 239 13.34 9.15 -18.47
CA THR A 239 13.94 7.86 -18.84
C THR A 239 15.33 8.10 -19.43
N PHE A 240 16.37 7.53 -18.81
CA PHE A 240 17.74 7.66 -19.29
C PHE A 240 18.30 6.35 -19.86
N ALA A 241 17.72 5.20 -19.50
CA ALA A 241 18.07 3.88 -20.02
C ALA A 241 16.90 2.92 -19.84
N GLU A 242 17.07 1.70 -20.34
CA GLU A 242 16.14 0.58 -20.16
C GLU A 242 16.91 -0.64 -19.62
N ILE A 243 16.20 -1.50 -18.88
CA ILE A 243 16.75 -2.74 -18.34
C ILE A 243 15.83 -3.92 -18.66
N LYS A 244 16.39 -5.02 -19.15
CA LYS A 244 15.66 -6.27 -19.34
C LYS A 244 15.73 -7.11 -18.07
N VAL A 245 14.64 -7.13 -17.31
CA VAL A 245 14.56 -7.75 -16.00
C VAL A 245 13.62 -8.94 -16.01
N ALA A 246 13.94 -9.95 -15.19
CA ALA A 246 13.05 -11.08 -14.92
C ALA A 246 12.65 -11.12 -13.44
N ALA A 247 11.36 -11.43 -13.20
CA ALA A 247 10.84 -11.84 -11.90
C ALA A 247 10.59 -13.34 -11.91
N VAL A 248 11.09 -14.07 -10.91
CA VAL A 248 10.94 -15.53 -10.83
C VAL A 248 10.00 -15.90 -9.69
N GLN A 249 8.99 -16.72 -9.98
CA GLN A 249 8.07 -17.34 -9.03
C GLN A 249 8.32 -18.84 -8.99
N GLY A 250 9.04 -19.32 -7.97
CA GLY A 250 9.37 -20.73 -7.85
C GLY A 250 8.23 -21.61 -7.35
N ASN A 251 7.27 -21.00 -6.67
CA ASN A 251 6.19 -21.64 -5.95
C ASN A 251 6.65 -22.38 -4.68
N VAL A 252 5.72 -22.74 -3.83
CA VAL A 252 5.94 -23.52 -2.60
C VAL A 252 5.34 -24.92 -2.77
N PRO A 253 5.92 -25.97 -2.16
CA PRO A 253 5.29 -27.27 -2.08
C PRO A 253 3.96 -27.16 -1.34
N ARG A 254 3.01 -28.06 -1.64
CA ARG A 254 1.70 -28.07 -0.97
C ARG A 254 1.88 -28.12 0.54
N LEU A 255 1.05 -27.34 1.25
CA LEU A 255 0.91 -27.37 2.71
C LEU A 255 0.74 -28.83 3.19
N GLY A 256 1.60 -29.28 4.12
CA GLY A 256 1.52 -30.65 4.69
C GLY A 256 2.75 -31.52 4.57
N LEU A 257 3.83 -31.07 3.90
CA LEU A 257 5.12 -31.76 3.94
C LEU A 257 5.92 -31.34 5.18
N ASP A 258 6.82 -32.22 5.64
CA ASP A 258 7.73 -31.97 6.75
C ASP A 258 8.45 -30.63 6.57
N PHE A 259 8.45 -29.79 7.59
CA PHE A 259 8.97 -28.40 7.55
C PHE A 259 10.45 -28.33 7.08
N ALA A 260 11.25 -29.33 7.44
CA ALA A 260 12.65 -29.42 7.03
C ALA A 260 12.80 -29.75 5.52
N ALA A 261 11.92 -30.59 4.97
CA ALA A 261 11.89 -30.91 3.53
C ALA A 261 11.32 -29.78 2.69
N GLN A 262 10.49 -28.90 3.28
CA GLN A 262 9.92 -27.73 2.59
C GLN A 262 10.96 -26.63 2.31
N ARG A 263 11.91 -26.41 3.21
CA ARG A 263 12.94 -25.38 3.06
C ARG A 263 13.75 -25.53 1.79
N SER A 264 14.45 -26.64 1.64
CA SER A 264 15.22 -26.93 0.42
C SER A 264 14.36 -26.96 -0.85
N ALA A 265 13.08 -27.34 -0.72
CA ALA A 265 12.19 -27.42 -1.88
C ALA A 265 11.82 -26.06 -2.47
N VAL A 266 11.64 -25.01 -1.63
CA VAL A 266 11.37 -23.64 -2.11
C VAL A 266 12.57 -23.14 -2.91
N LEU A 267 13.78 -23.26 -2.37
CA LEU A 267 15.01 -22.89 -3.05
C LEU A 267 15.17 -23.62 -4.40
N HIS A 268 15.02 -24.95 -4.39
CA HIS A 268 15.17 -25.74 -5.61
C HIS A 268 14.10 -25.44 -6.66
N ASN A 269 12.90 -25.04 -6.25
CA ASN A 269 11.87 -24.58 -7.18
C ASN A 269 12.30 -23.30 -7.90
N HIS A 270 12.83 -22.31 -7.17
CA HIS A 270 13.35 -21.07 -7.77
C HIS A 270 14.54 -21.32 -8.69
N VAL A 271 15.47 -22.20 -8.28
CA VAL A 271 16.59 -22.63 -9.13
C VAL A 271 16.11 -23.28 -10.42
N ARG A 272 15.14 -24.20 -10.31
CA ARG A 272 14.59 -24.90 -11.49
C ARG A 272 13.90 -23.92 -12.45
N GLU A 273 13.12 -22.99 -11.91
CA GLU A 273 12.41 -22.02 -12.74
C GLU A 273 13.39 -21.02 -13.38
N THR A 274 14.45 -20.63 -12.68
CA THR A 274 15.53 -19.79 -13.24
C THR A 274 16.27 -20.50 -14.37
N LYS A 275 16.48 -21.82 -14.28
CA LYS A 275 17.09 -22.59 -15.38
C LYS A 275 16.19 -22.66 -16.61
N LYS A 276 14.87 -22.79 -16.44
CA LYS A 276 13.92 -22.69 -17.55
C LYS A 276 13.92 -21.28 -18.18
N LEU A 277 13.98 -20.24 -17.35
CA LEU A 277 14.11 -18.86 -17.81
C LEU A 277 15.35 -18.70 -18.70
N ALA A 278 16.50 -19.28 -18.29
CA ALA A 278 17.74 -19.24 -19.07
C ALA A 278 17.65 -19.94 -20.44
N GLU A 279 16.77 -20.94 -20.57
CA GLU A 279 16.53 -21.63 -21.84
C GLU A 279 15.59 -20.84 -22.78
N GLN A 280 14.79 -19.94 -22.26
CA GLN A 280 13.71 -19.26 -22.98
C GLN A 280 13.99 -17.76 -23.24
N ALA A 281 14.78 -17.12 -22.41
CA ALA A 281 15.07 -15.69 -22.50
C ALA A 281 16.45 -15.47 -23.14
N ASP A 282 16.47 -14.61 -24.17
CA ASP A 282 17.71 -14.00 -24.60
C ASP A 282 18.25 -13.09 -23.49
N GLN A 283 19.49 -12.66 -23.62
CA GLN A 283 20.26 -11.83 -22.70
C GLN A 283 19.42 -10.98 -21.72
N LEU A 284 19.55 -11.26 -20.41
CA LEU A 284 18.93 -10.52 -19.32
C LEU A 284 19.97 -9.66 -18.64
N ASP A 285 19.54 -8.53 -18.04
CA ASP A 285 20.41 -7.66 -17.26
C ASP A 285 20.31 -7.95 -15.76
N LEU A 286 19.15 -8.44 -15.28
CA LEU A 286 18.88 -8.67 -13.87
C LEU A 286 17.78 -9.72 -13.68
N VAL A 287 17.95 -10.59 -12.70
CA VAL A 287 16.90 -11.51 -12.22
C VAL A 287 16.60 -11.22 -10.76
N ILE A 288 15.33 -11.16 -10.39
CA ILE A 288 14.91 -10.90 -9.00
C ILE A 288 14.03 -12.06 -8.53
N TRP A 289 14.44 -12.68 -7.43
CA TRP A 289 13.68 -13.68 -6.70
C TRP A 289 12.89 -13.04 -5.55
N PRO A 290 11.83 -13.68 -5.06
CA PRO A 290 11.00 -13.15 -3.98
C PRO A 290 11.68 -13.23 -2.60
N GLU A 291 11.01 -12.64 -1.61
CA GLU A 291 11.32 -12.76 -0.19
C GLU A 291 11.35 -14.24 0.23
N ASN A 292 12.34 -14.62 1.03
CA ASN A 292 12.53 -15.99 1.54
C ASN A 292 12.50 -17.08 0.45
N SER A 293 12.94 -16.77 -0.76
CA SER A 293 13.16 -17.75 -1.83
C SER A 293 14.24 -18.77 -1.47
N SER A 294 15.10 -18.42 -0.52
CA SER A 294 15.96 -19.34 0.23
C SER A 294 15.70 -19.19 1.72
N ASP A 295 15.02 -20.17 2.33
CA ASP A 295 14.80 -20.23 3.79
C ASP A 295 16.06 -20.63 4.56
N VAL A 296 17.12 -20.98 3.85
CA VAL A 296 18.39 -21.40 4.39
C VAL A 296 19.43 -20.33 4.10
N ASN A 297 20.25 -20.00 5.10
CA ASN A 297 21.33 -19.04 4.93
C ASN A 297 22.43 -19.61 4.01
N PRO A 298 22.57 -19.09 2.77
CA PRO A 298 23.53 -19.62 1.81
C PRO A 298 25.00 -19.45 2.25
N PHE A 299 25.27 -18.55 3.20
CA PHE A 299 26.64 -18.36 3.71
C PHE A 299 27.04 -19.38 4.78
N SER A 300 26.09 -20.13 5.31
CA SER A 300 26.34 -21.20 6.30
C SER A 300 25.93 -22.59 5.79
N ASP A 301 25.27 -22.67 4.64
CA ASP A 301 24.82 -23.91 4.01
C ASP A 301 25.40 -24.01 2.59
N ARG A 302 26.27 -25.01 2.41
CA ARG A 302 27.00 -25.22 1.17
C ARG A 302 26.07 -25.67 0.02
N GLU A 303 25.08 -26.50 0.31
CA GLU A 303 24.12 -26.97 -0.71
C GLU A 303 23.27 -25.81 -1.22
N ALA A 304 22.78 -24.95 -0.33
CA ALA A 304 22.06 -23.74 -0.72
C ALA A 304 22.93 -22.80 -1.56
N TYR A 305 24.19 -22.61 -1.17
CA TYR A 305 25.13 -21.79 -1.95
C TYR A 305 25.35 -22.34 -3.35
N GLU A 306 25.62 -23.65 -3.49
CA GLU A 306 25.85 -24.33 -4.77
C GLU A 306 24.59 -24.32 -5.65
N ALA A 307 23.40 -24.46 -5.05
CA ALA A 307 22.13 -24.38 -5.75
C ALA A 307 21.92 -22.98 -6.36
N ILE A 308 22.13 -21.90 -5.59
CA ILE A 308 22.05 -20.52 -6.08
C ILE A 308 23.11 -20.27 -7.15
N ALA A 309 24.34 -20.73 -6.94
CA ALA A 309 25.42 -20.60 -7.92
C ALA A 309 25.05 -21.24 -9.26
N SER A 310 24.37 -22.39 -9.23
CA SER A 310 23.90 -23.06 -10.46
C SER A 310 22.86 -22.24 -11.22
N ALA A 311 22.00 -21.48 -10.52
CA ALA A 311 21.01 -20.60 -11.14
C ALA A 311 21.69 -19.34 -11.72
N VAL A 312 22.59 -18.69 -10.96
CA VAL A 312 23.37 -17.53 -11.41
C VAL A 312 24.19 -17.90 -12.66
N SER A 313 24.83 -19.07 -12.64
CA SER A 313 25.60 -19.55 -13.80
C SER A 313 24.72 -19.83 -15.02
N ALA A 314 23.50 -20.30 -14.83
CA ALA A 314 22.59 -20.58 -15.94
C ALA A 314 22.13 -19.31 -16.67
N VAL A 315 21.79 -18.25 -15.93
CA VAL A 315 21.33 -16.99 -16.54
C VAL A 315 22.48 -16.06 -16.93
N GLY A 316 23.67 -16.23 -16.35
CA GLY A 316 24.84 -15.42 -16.65
C GLY A 316 24.66 -13.92 -16.31
N THR A 317 23.79 -13.58 -15.36
CA THR A 317 23.48 -12.19 -14.97
C THR A 317 23.29 -12.10 -13.45
N PRO A 318 23.37 -10.91 -12.83
CA PRO A 318 23.09 -10.73 -11.43
C PRO A 318 21.71 -11.29 -11.02
N VAL A 319 21.67 -11.97 -9.87
CA VAL A 319 20.43 -12.49 -9.28
C VAL A 319 20.28 -11.92 -7.87
N VAL A 320 19.16 -11.26 -7.58
CA VAL A 320 18.79 -10.81 -6.24
C VAL A 320 17.94 -11.91 -5.59
N VAL A 321 18.38 -12.41 -4.44
CA VAL A 321 17.77 -13.55 -3.75
C VAL A 321 17.29 -13.14 -2.37
N GLY A 322 16.01 -13.38 -2.06
CA GLY A 322 15.49 -13.23 -0.69
C GLY A 322 15.92 -14.40 0.18
N THR A 323 16.58 -14.12 1.28
CA THR A 323 17.12 -15.15 2.19
C THR A 323 17.08 -14.69 3.65
N ILE A 324 17.26 -15.63 4.58
CA ILE A 324 17.42 -15.34 6.00
C ILE A 324 18.90 -15.40 6.34
N THR A 325 19.49 -14.30 6.74
CA THR A 325 20.87 -14.24 7.23
C THR A 325 20.90 -14.13 8.76
N HIS A 326 22.04 -14.44 9.37
CA HIS A 326 22.22 -14.34 10.82
C HIS A 326 23.46 -13.50 11.13
N ARG A 327 23.29 -12.48 11.95
CA ARG A 327 24.36 -11.63 12.47
C ARG A 327 24.11 -11.38 13.96
N GLU A 328 25.17 -11.46 14.78
CA GLU A 328 25.11 -11.25 16.23
C GLU A 328 24.02 -12.08 16.93
N GLY A 329 23.78 -13.31 16.45
CA GLY A 329 22.79 -14.23 17.00
C GLY A 329 21.31 -13.90 16.67
N ARG A 330 21.05 -12.93 15.79
CA ARG A 330 19.71 -12.55 15.36
C ARG A 330 19.49 -12.82 13.87
N PRO A 331 18.29 -13.28 13.46
CA PRO A 331 17.93 -13.42 12.07
C PRO A 331 17.60 -12.06 11.45
N TYR A 332 17.97 -11.89 10.17
CA TYR A 332 17.60 -10.77 9.31
C TYR A 332 16.90 -11.31 8.07
N ASN A 333 15.87 -10.61 7.63
CA ASN A 333 15.22 -10.83 6.34
C ASN A 333 15.99 -10.01 5.30
N THR A 334 16.75 -10.69 4.45
CA THR A 334 17.78 -10.09 3.61
C THR A 334 17.50 -10.32 2.13
N MET A 335 17.55 -9.26 1.32
CA MET A 335 17.69 -9.33 -0.11
C MET A 335 19.18 -9.24 -0.46
N GLN A 336 19.74 -10.35 -0.97
CA GLN A 336 21.15 -10.50 -1.28
C GLN A 336 21.39 -10.58 -2.77
N THR A 337 22.24 -9.73 -3.31
CA THR A 337 22.68 -9.83 -4.70
C THR A 337 23.79 -10.88 -4.85
N PHE A 338 23.67 -11.75 -5.84
CA PHE A 338 24.72 -12.66 -6.28
C PHE A 338 25.12 -12.33 -7.72
N LEU A 339 26.39 -12.13 -7.93
CA LEU A 339 26.98 -11.73 -9.20
C LEU A 339 27.64 -12.94 -9.87
N PRO A 340 27.50 -13.12 -11.19
CA PRO A 340 28.25 -14.15 -11.91
C PRO A 340 29.75 -13.83 -11.86
N ASP A 341 30.56 -14.85 -11.65
CA ASP A 341 32.02 -14.76 -11.71
C ASP A 341 32.47 -15.38 -13.05
N TYR A 342 32.93 -14.53 -13.96
CA TYR A 342 33.43 -14.93 -15.26
C TYR A 342 34.90 -15.39 -15.25
N GLY A 343 35.54 -15.42 -14.07
CA GLY A 343 36.98 -15.63 -13.95
C GLY A 343 37.77 -14.42 -14.45
N GLN A 344 39.01 -14.28 -14.01
CA GLN A 344 39.91 -13.29 -14.59
C GLN A 344 40.27 -13.71 -16.01
N SER A 345 39.58 -13.18 -17.03
CA SER A 345 40.19 -13.13 -18.36
C SER A 345 41.41 -12.24 -18.22
N SER A 346 42.59 -12.83 -18.30
CA SER A 346 43.85 -12.09 -18.39
C SER A 346 43.67 -11.00 -19.47
N GLU A 347 43.80 -9.73 -19.06
CA GLU A 347 43.77 -8.56 -19.97
C GLU A 347 44.82 -8.61 -21.08
N GLU A 348 45.71 -9.59 -21.05
CA GLU A 348 46.84 -9.72 -22.00
C GLU A 348 46.47 -10.27 -23.39
N THR A 349 45.22 -10.72 -23.67
CA THR A 349 44.90 -11.34 -24.97
C THR A 349 44.01 -10.45 -25.86
N ARG A 350 43.83 -9.18 -25.57
CA ARG A 350 42.96 -8.26 -26.38
C ARG A 350 43.63 -7.58 -27.58
N ALA A 351 44.82 -7.96 -27.95
CA ALA A 351 45.56 -7.24 -29.00
C ALA A 351 45.38 -7.75 -30.44
N ASP A 352 44.83 -8.95 -30.68
CA ASP A 352 44.71 -9.41 -32.08
C ASP A 352 43.75 -10.64 -32.20
N SER A 353 42.44 -10.39 -32.38
CA SER A 353 41.59 -11.42 -33.01
C SER A 353 40.29 -10.83 -33.56
N SER A 354 40.07 -11.01 -34.82
CA SER A 354 38.84 -10.77 -35.59
C SER A 354 37.74 -11.86 -35.34
N GLU A 355 37.75 -12.54 -34.18
CA GLU A 355 36.74 -13.51 -33.81
C GLU A 355 35.59 -12.83 -33.04
N PRO A 356 34.31 -13.25 -33.26
CA PRO A 356 33.18 -12.76 -32.50
C PRO A 356 33.37 -13.09 -31.00
N PRO A 357 32.84 -12.27 -30.08
CA PRO A 357 33.03 -12.45 -28.65
C PRO A 357 32.60 -13.87 -28.24
N ARG A 358 33.56 -14.64 -27.71
CA ARG A 358 33.28 -15.95 -27.11
C ARG A 358 32.33 -15.72 -25.93
N THR A 359 31.26 -16.46 -25.84
CA THR A 359 30.42 -16.54 -24.64
C THR A 359 31.30 -16.89 -23.46
N HIS A 360 31.55 -15.90 -22.59
CA HIS A 360 32.31 -16.12 -21.36
C HIS A 360 31.55 -17.12 -20.48
N GLN A 361 32.12 -18.29 -20.25
CA GLN A 361 31.53 -19.28 -19.34
C GLN A 361 31.67 -18.76 -17.92
N VAL A 362 30.54 -18.66 -17.20
CA VAL A 362 30.50 -18.31 -15.78
C VAL A 362 31.20 -19.42 -14.99
N GLN A 363 32.26 -19.09 -14.27
CA GLN A 363 33.06 -20.04 -13.48
C GLN A 363 32.56 -20.22 -12.05
N GLY A 364 31.71 -19.28 -11.55
CA GLY A 364 31.19 -19.30 -10.20
C GLY A 364 30.26 -18.12 -9.92
N MET A 365 30.02 -17.87 -8.65
CA MET A 365 29.31 -16.66 -8.20
C MET A 365 30.04 -15.98 -7.04
N ARG A 366 29.85 -14.69 -6.89
CA ARG A 366 30.31 -13.91 -5.74
C ARG A 366 29.16 -13.09 -5.13
N PRO A 367 29.12 -12.91 -3.81
CA PRO A 367 28.14 -12.01 -3.19
C PRO A 367 28.41 -10.57 -3.60
N GLY A 368 27.32 -9.84 -3.92
CA GLY A 368 27.29 -8.41 -4.11
C GLY A 368 26.69 -7.69 -2.91
N GLU A 369 26.06 -6.54 -3.14
CA GLU A 369 25.38 -5.79 -2.09
C GLU A 369 24.16 -6.53 -1.53
N PHE A 370 23.78 -6.17 -0.31
CA PHE A 370 22.58 -6.69 0.34
C PHE A 370 21.77 -5.57 1.01
N HIS A 371 20.48 -5.83 1.21
CA HIS A 371 19.57 -4.98 1.96
C HIS A 371 18.75 -5.82 2.93
N ASP A 372 18.74 -5.42 4.20
CA ASP A 372 17.89 -6.02 5.22
C ASP A 372 16.59 -5.25 5.37
N LYS A 373 15.50 -5.97 5.51
CA LYS A 373 14.16 -5.41 5.74
C LYS A 373 14.14 -4.48 6.96
N VAL A 374 13.67 -3.26 6.77
CA VAL A 374 13.67 -2.21 7.80
C VAL A 374 12.35 -2.18 8.58
N TYR A 375 11.22 -2.25 7.89
CA TYR A 375 9.89 -2.21 8.51
C TYR A 375 9.36 -3.63 8.69
N LEU A 376 9.71 -4.23 9.83
CA LEU A 376 9.26 -5.59 10.18
C LEU A 376 7.76 -5.62 10.45
N GLN A 377 7.12 -6.72 10.06
CA GLN A 377 5.69 -6.94 10.33
C GLN A 377 5.49 -7.23 11.84
N PRO A 378 4.78 -6.34 12.58
CA PRO A 378 4.43 -6.61 13.96
C PRO A 378 3.57 -7.87 14.09
N PHE A 379 3.82 -8.67 15.13
CA PHE A 379 3.17 -9.95 15.42
C PHE A 379 3.44 -11.07 14.40
N GLY A 380 4.19 -10.81 13.35
CA GLY A 380 4.68 -11.80 12.41
C GLY A 380 6.20 -11.96 12.53
N GLU A 381 6.96 -10.98 12.07
CA GLU A 381 8.43 -11.01 12.08
C GLU A 381 9.04 -10.54 13.41
N THR A 382 8.30 -9.71 14.15
CA THR A 382 8.72 -9.22 15.48
C THR A 382 7.53 -9.12 16.42
N LEU A 383 7.75 -9.35 17.71
CA LEU A 383 6.71 -9.19 18.73
C LEU A 383 6.99 -7.96 19.58
N PRO A 384 6.26 -6.84 19.34
CA PRO A 384 6.34 -5.67 20.22
C PRO A 384 5.91 -6.04 21.64
N MET A 385 6.58 -5.50 22.66
CA MET A 385 6.27 -5.79 24.07
C MET A 385 6.15 -7.31 24.37
N ARG A 386 7.04 -8.12 23.84
CA ARG A 386 7.03 -9.59 23.89
C ARG A 386 6.64 -10.13 25.26
N GLY A 387 7.30 -9.70 26.35
CA GLY A 387 7.03 -10.17 27.71
C GLY A 387 5.60 -9.87 28.24
N PHE A 388 4.86 -8.96 27.59
CA PHE A 388 3.46 -8.70 27.88
C PHE A 388 2.54 -9.64 27.06
N PHE A 389 2.76 -9.72 25.74
CA PHE A 389 1.85 -10.49 24.87
C PHE A 389 1.98 -12.00 25.07
N GLU A 390 3.15 -12.54 25.40
CA GLU A 390 3.34 -13.95 25.74
C GLU A 390 2.54 -14.40 26.97
N LYS A 391 2.20 -13.44 27.87
CA LYS A 391 1.36 -13.76 29.05
C LYS A 391 -0.13 -13.82 28.76
N ILE A 392 -0.58 -13.26 27.64
CA ILE A 392 -2.01 -13.11 27.34
C ILE A 392 -2.46 -13.85 26.08
N SER A 393 -1.52 -14.34 25.26
CA SER A 393 -1.85 -14.98 24.00
C SER A 393 -0.81 -16.05 23.63
N GLU A 394 -1.26 -17.27 23.39
CA GLU A 394 -0.44 -18.36 22.84
C GLU A 394 0.06 -18.05 21.40
N TYR A 395 -0.63 -17.20 20.65
CA TYR A 395 -0.19 -16.76 19.32
C TYR A 395 1.08 -15.91 19.36
N ALA A 396 1.44 -15.38 20.51
CA ALA A 396 2.67 -14.60 20.68
C ALA A 396 3.94 -15.43 20.46
N GLU A 397 3.90 -16.73 20.73
CA GLU A 397 5.02 -17.65 20.53
C GLU A 397 5.34 -17.87 19.04
N MET A 398 4.33 -17.68 18.15
CA MET A 398 4.49 -17.83 16.70
C MET A 398 5.23 -16.65 16.06
N ALA A 399 5.30 -15.50 16.74
CA ALA A 399 5.95 -14.31 16.22
C ALA A 399 7.47 -14.48 16.17
N GLY A 400 8.07 -14.13 15.04
CA GLY A 400 9.51 -14.16 14.83
C GLY A 400 10.29 -13.22 15.76
N ASN A 401 11.60 -13.27 15.66
CA ASN A 401 12.54 -12.41 16.40
C ASN A 401 13.57 -11.76 15.45
N PHE A 402 13.09 -11.35 14.27
CA PHE A 402 13.95 -10.69 13.29
C PHE A 402 14.46 -9.36 13.81
N ALA A 403 15.68 -9.01 13.38
CA ALA A 403 16.24 -7.69 13.58
C ALA A 403 15.91 -6.79 12.39
N PRO A 404 15.52 -5.52 12.62
CA PRO A 404 15.35 -4.57 11.54
C PRO A 404 16.70 -4.20 10.92
N GLY A 405 16.69 -3.96 9.59
CA GLY A 405 17.82 -3.35 8.90
C GLY A 405 17.90 -1.84 9.15
N ASP A 406 19.03 -1.27 8.79
CA ASP A 406 19.32 0.17 8.84
C ASP A 406 19.76 0.75 7.48
N GLY A 407 19.70 -0.07 6.42
CA GLY A 407 20.12 0.28 5.07
C GLY A 407 19.34 1.44 4.44
N ASN A 408 19.90 1.98 3.36
CA ASN A 408 19.31 3.10 2.62
C ASN A 408 18.16 2.69 1.66
N GLY A 409 17.84 1.39 1.57
CA GLY A 409 16.78 0.86 0.70
C GLY A 409 17.20 0.71 -0.77
N VAL A 410 18.49 0.70 -1.09
CA VAL A 410 19.00 0.58 -2.46
C VAL A 410 20.06 -0.52 -2.55
N LEU A 411 20.00 -1.28 -3.63
CA LEU A 411 21.07 -2.19 -4.08
C LEU A 411 21.70 -1.61 -5.34
N GLN A 412 23.02 -1.39 -5.33
CA GLN A 412 23.78 -1.04 -6.51
C GLN A 412 24.21 -2.32 -7.20
N ILE A 413 23.67 -2.58 -8.38
CA ILE A 413 23.85 -3.85 -9.09
C ILE A 413 24.61 -3.60 -10.38
N PRO A 414 25.85 -4.10 -10.53
CA PRO A 414 26.60 -4.00 -11.77
C PRO A 414 25.92 -4.89 -12.85
N THR A 415 25.44 -4.26 -13.91
CA THR A 415 24.83 -4.92 -15.04
C THR A 415 25.79 -4.83 -16.23
N GLY A 416 26.47 -5.90 -16.54
CA GLY A 416 27.56 -5.91 -17.54
C GLY A 416 27.13 -5.79 -19.01
N GLY A 417 25.86 -5.57 -19.33
CA GLY A 417 25.32 -5.63 -20.68
C GLY A 417 24.44 -4.47 -21.11
N ALA A 418 23.88 -3.73 -20.19
CA ALA A 418 23.02 -2.60 -20.55
C ALA A 418 23.89 -1.37 -20.93
N ASP A 419 23.48 -0.68 -21.99
CA ASP A 419 24.02 0.65 -22.38
C ASP A 419 23.61 1.69 -21.32
N ILE A 420 23.89 1.38 -20.03
CA ILE A 420 23.51 2.18 -18.89
C ILE A 420 24.57 3.26 -18.73
N THR A 421 24.22 4.46 -19.14
CA THR A 421 25.03 5.67 -18.97
C THR A 421 24.90 6.23 -17.55
N THR A 422 25.11 5.38 -16.53
CA THR A 422 25.40 5.86 -15.17
C THR A 422 26.92 6.05 -15.04
N ASP A 423 27.35 6.97 -14.19
CA ASP A 423 28.79 7.24 -13.96
C ASP A 423 29.58 5.98 -13.52
N HIS A 424 28.90 4.88 -13.18
CA HIS A 424 29.49 3.63 -12.66
C HIS A 424 29.02 2.37 -13.40
N GLY A 425 28.11 2.45 -14.38
CA GLY A 425 27.54 1.25 -15.06
C GLY A 425 26.62 0.38 -14.19
N ASP A 426 26.23 0.85 -13.00
CA ASP A 426 25.42 0.12 -12.04
C ASP A 426 23.96 0.57 -12.08
N VAL A 427 23.04 -0.38 -11.86
CA VAL A 427 21.61 -0.08 -11.68
C VAL A 427 21.28 0.04 -10.20
N ALA A 428 20.72 1.17 -9.80
CA ALA A 428 20.22 1.40 -8.46
C ALA A 428 18.79 0.86 -8.31
N VAL A 429 18.65 -0.31 -7.67
CA VAL A 429 17.37 -0.97 -7.41
C VAL A 429 16.87 -0.61 -6.02
N GLY A 430 15.75 0.10 -5.94
CA GLY A 430 15.10 0.40 -4.67
C GLY A 430 14.31 -0.80 -4.16
N VAL A 431 14.51 -1.18 -2.90
CA VAL A 431 13.93 -2.38 -2.30
C VAL A 431 12.99 -2.01 -1.15
N ALA A 432 11.78 -2.56 -1.19
CA ALA A 432 10.88 -2.61 -0.05
C ALA A 432 10.20 -3.98 -0.01
N THR A 433 10.56 -4.79 0.99
CA THR A 433 10.21 -6.21 1.05
C THR A 433 8.82 -6.41 1.65
N CYS A 434 7.91 -7.03 0.88
CA CYS A 434 6.60 -7.50 1.33
C CYS A 434 5.77 -6.39 2.03
N TYR A 435 5.56 -6.48 3.34
CA TYR A 435 4.78 -5.54 4.16
C TYR A 435 5.28 -4.09 4.07
N GLU A 436 6.56 -3.87 3.75
CA GLU A 436 7.14 -2.52 3.65
C GLU A 436 6.49 -1.66 2.58
N VAL A 437 5.88 -2.26 1.54
CA VAL A 437 5.18 -1.53 0.47
C VAL A 437 4.07 -0.62 1.00
N ALA A 438 3.48 -0.96 2.17
CA ALA A 438 2.45 -0.16 2.81
C ALA A 438 2.98 1.17 3.38
N PHE A 439 4.30 1.28 3.65
CA PHE A 439 4.92 2.46 4.27
C PHE A 439 5.45 3.43 3.22
N ASP A 440 5.05 4.69 3.34
CA ASP A 440 5.46 5.76 2.41
C ASP A 440 6.97 5.99 2.44
N GLU A 441 7.60 5.87 3.61
CA GLU A 441 9.02 6.14 3.83
C GLU A 441 9.93 5.11 3.16
N ALA A 442 9.48 3.85 3.00
CA ALA A 442 10.31 2.78 2.43
C ALA A 442 10.85 3.18 1.03
N PHE A 443 9.96 3.51 0.11
CA PHE A 443 10.38 3.89 -1.25
C PHE A 443 10.84 5.35 -1.37
N ARG A 444 10.36 6.27 -0.52
CA ARG A 444 10.91 7.63 -0.48
C ARG A 444 12.39 7.62 -0.12
N ARG A 445 12.80 6.76 0.83
CA ARG A 445 14.21 6.55 1.18
C ARG A 445 14.99 6.04 -0.03
N SER A 446 14.50 5.02 -0.71
CA SER A 446 15.17 4.45 -1.88
C SER A 446 15.37 5.47 -3.01
N ILE A 447 14.32 6.25 -3.33
CA ILE A 447 14.40 7.29 -4.38
C ILE A 447 15.39 8.41 -3.99
N ASN A 448 15.38 8.85 -2.72
CA ASN A 448 16.32 9.87 -2.24
C ASN A 448 17.79 9.39 -2.26
N ASN A 449 18.01 8.05 -2.30
CA ASN A 449 19.31 7.42 -2.45
C ASN A 449 19.58 6.94 -3.88
N GLY A 450 18.83 7.43 -4.87
CA GLY A 450 19.15 7.29 -6.29
C GLY A 450 18.50 6.11 -7.00
N ALA A 451 17.54 5.39 -6.39
CA ALA A 451 16.87 4.27 -7.04
C ALA A 451 16.25 4.67 -8.39
N SER A 452 16.59 3.95 -9.45
CA SER A 452 16.12 4.15 -10.82
C SER A 452 14.99 3.20 -11.23
N ILE A 453 14.88 2.08 -10.53
CA ILE A 453 13.82 1.06 -10.63
C ILE A 453 13.52 0.53 -9.21
N LEU A 454 12.34 -0.01 -8.99
CA LEU A 454 11.92 -0.52 -7.70
C LEU A 454 11.65 -2.02 -7.73
N THR A 455 11.78 -2.66 -6.57
CA THR A 455 11.30 -4.03 -6.37
C THR A 455 10.58 -4.18 -5.03
N SER A 456 9.52 -4.99 -5.01
CA SER A 456 8.80 -5.39 -3.80
C SER A 456 8.75 -6.92 -3.72
N PRO A 457 9.87 -7.56 -3.38
CA PRO A 457 9.94 -9.01 -3.23
C PRO A 457 9.04 -9.45 -2.07
N THR A 458 8.22 -10.50 -2.29
CA THR A 458 7.20 -10.86 -1.31
C THR A 458 7.04 -12.37 -1.14
N ASN A 459 6.73 -12.77 0.11
CA ASN A 459 6.35 -14.15 0.43
C ASN A 459 4.90 -14.20 0.90
N ASN A 460 4.01 -14.58 0.01
CA ASN A 460 2.57 -14.69 0.27
C ASN A 460 2.12 -16.14 0.56
N ALA A 461 3.06 -17.09 0.68
CA ALA A 461 2.75 -18.51 0.78
C ALA A 461 1.83 -18.87 1.96
N THR A 462 1.98 -18.18 3.08
CA THR A 462 1.20 -18.41 4.30
C THR A 462 -0.24 -17.92 4.23
N PHE A 463 -0.56 -17.06 3.25
CA PHE A 463 -1.88 -16.46 3.11
C PHE A 463 -2.80 -17.20 2.13
N GLY A 464 -2.34 -18.30 1.55
CA GLY A 464 -3.15 -19.16 0.69
C GLY A 464 -3.78 -18.46 -0.51
N PHE A 465 -4.94 -18.95 -0.92
CA PHE A 465 -5.73 -18.40 -2.04
C PHE A 465 -6.60 -17.22 -1.56
N THR A 466 -5.98 -16.19 -0.97
CA THR A 466 -6.70 -15.03 -0.44
C THR A 466 -6.45 -13.77 -1.25
N ASP A 467 -7.23 -12.73 -0.97
CA ASP A 467 -7.14 -11.42 -1.62
C ASP A 467 -5.87 -10.62 -1.28
N MET A 468 -5.07 -11.09 -0.30
CA MET A 468 -3.91 -10.37 0.22
C MET A 468 -2.91 -9.99 -0.87
N THR A 469 -2.59 -10.93 -1.76
CA THR A 469 -1.60 -10.70 -2.83
C THR A 469 -2.04 -9.61 -3.83
N TYR A 470 -3.34 -9.53 -4.14
CA TYR A 470 -3.91 -8.49 -5.01
C TYR A 470 -3.92 -7.12 -4.32
N GLN A 471 -4.24 -7.09 -3.01
CA GLN A 471 -4.18 -5.86 -2.21
C GLN A 471 -2.75 -5.32 -2.15
N GLN A 472 -1.76 -6.20 -2.00
CA GLN A 472 -0.34 -5.83 -2.00
C GLN A 472 0.13 -5.33 -3.37
N LEU A 473 -0.29 -5.99 -4.46
CA LEU A 473 0.01 -5.54 -5.82
C LEU A 473 -0.58 -4.14 -6.08
N ALA A 474 -1.79 -3.85 -5.58
CA ALA A 474 -2.39 -2.53 -5.68
C ALA A 474 -1.53 -1.44 -5.00
N MET A 475 -0.95 -1.76 -3.83
CA MET A 475 0.00 -0.84 -3.17
C MET A 475 1.26 -0.66 -4.02
N SER A 476 1.83 -1.74 -4.56
CA SER A 476 3.01 -1.70 -5.43
C SER A 476 2.77 -0.83 -6.66
N ARG A 477 1.61 -0.96 -7.31
CA ARG A 477 1.17 -0.11 -8.43
C ARG A 477 1.09 1.37 -8.03
N MET A 478 0.52 1.66 -6.85
CA MET A 478 0.45 3.03 -6.35
C MET A 478 1.83 3.60 -6.04
N ARG A 479 2.77 2.78 -5.55
CA ARG A 479 4.17 3.19 -5.32
C ARG A 479 4.91 3.49 -6.62
N ALA A 480 4.68 2.70 -7.67
CA ALA A 480 5.21 3.00 -9.00
C ALA A 480 4.76 4.39 -9.47
N ILE A 481 3.46 4.71 -9.33
CA ILE A 481 2.90 6.03 -9.65
C ILE A 481 3.52 7.14 -8.77
N GLU A 482 3.55 6.93 -7.45
CA GLU A 482 4.05 7.92 -6.47
C GLU A 482 5.48 8.35 -6.79
N THR A 483 6.31 7.38 -7.17
CA THR A 483 7.76 7.58 -7.34
C THR A 483 8.19 7.82 -8.77
N ASP A 484 7.30 7.62 -9.75
CA ASP A 484 7.61 7.64 -11.19
C ASP A 484 8.68 6.61 -11.57
N ARG A 485 8.54 5.38 -11.05
CA ARG A 485 9.46 4.26 -11.29
C ARG A 485 8.73 3.01 -11.72
N ALA A 486 9.33 2.25 -12.63
CA ALA A 486 8.90 0.88 -12.87
C ALA A 486 9.15 0.03 -11.62
N MET A 487 8.32 -1.00 -11.42
CA MET A 487 8.42 -1.88 -10.26
C MET A 487 8.34 -3.35 -10.65
N VAL A 488 9.26 -4.13 -10.10
CA VAL A 488 9.28 -5.60 -10.19
C VAL A 488 8.74 -6.17 -8.88
N VAL A 489 7.70 -6.96 -8.96
CA VAL A 489 7.06 -7.60 -7.79
C VAL A 489 7.21 -9.12 -7.93
N PRO A 490 8.34 -9.72 -7.52
CA PRO A 490 8.45 -11.16 -7.47
C PRO A 490 7.76 -11.70 -6.22
N ALA A 491 6.88 -12.70 -6.38
CA ALA A 491 6.20 -13.38 -5.29
C ALA A 491 6.61 -14.85 -5.23
N THR A 492 6.70 -15.43 -4.03
CA THR A 492 7.04 -16.86 -3.87
C THR A 492 5.97 -17.75 -4.48
N SER A 493 4.70 -17.46 -4.21
CA SER A 493 3.51 -18.19 -4.70
C SER A 493 2.28 -17.30 -4.89
N GLY A 494 2.41 -16.00 -4.61
CA GLY A 494 1.37 -15.01 -4.86
C GLY A 494 1.32 -14.56 -6.31
N VAL A 495 0.81 -13.37 -6.57
CA VAL A 495 0.87 -12.74 -7.90
C VAL A 495 2.20 -12.01 -8.05
N SER A 496 3.10 -12.55 -8.88
CA SER A 496 4.24 -11.77 -9.37
C SER A 496 3.79 -10.82 -10.47
N ALA A 497 4.40 -9.64 -10.56
CA ALA A 497 4.03 -8.66 -11.58
C ALA A 497 5.21 -7.80 -12.02
N LEU A 498 5.15 -7.33 -13.26
CA LEU A 498 5.98 -6.26 -13.80
C LEU A 498 5.08 -5.04 -14.05
N VAL A 499 5.42 -3.91 -13.43
CA VAL A 499 4.59 -2.72 -13.39
C VAL A 499 5.37 -1.53 -13.99
N ASP A 500 4.71 -0.79 -14.88
CA ASP A 500 5.28 0.42 -15.46
C ASP A 500 5.20 1.62 -14.47
N PRO A 501 5.88 2.75 -14.75
CA PRO A 501 5.81 3.94 -13.88
C PRO A 501 4.42 4.57 -13.78
N ALA A 502 3.49 4.26 -14.67
CA ALA A 502 2.10 4.70 -14.61
C ALA A 502 1.21 3.76 -13.76
N GLY A 503 1.78 2.70 -13.20
CA GLY A 503 1.06 1.73 -12.38
C GLY A 503 0.30 0.68 -13.17
N ASN A 504 0.54 0.57 -14.49
CA ASN A 504 -0.06 -0.49 -15.30
C ASN A 504 0.71 -1.80 -15.10
N VAL A 505 -0.02 -2.90 -14.94
CA VAL A 505 0.55 -4.24 -14.93
C VAL A 505 0.83 -4.64 -16.39
N LEU A 506 2.12 -4.84 -16.70
CA LEU A 506 2.59 -5.26 -18.03
C LEU A 506 2.50 -6.78 -18.21
N ALA A 507 2.78 -7.51 -17.13
CA ALA A 507 2.68 -8.96 -17.05
C ALA A 507 2.48 -9.36 -15.59
N ASP A 508 1.75 -10.46 -15.35
CA ASP A 508 1.52 -11.05 -14.04
C ASP A 508 1.45 -12.57 -14.12
N THR A 509 1.51 -13.23 -12.97
CA THR A 509 1.43 -14.68 -12.83
C THR A 509 0.15 -15.10 -12.13
N GLU A 510 -0.26 -16.35 -12.34
CA GLU A 510 -1.25 -16.99 -11.48
C GLU A 510 -0.65 -17.34 -10.12
N ILE A 511 -1.52 -17.41 -9.09
CA ILE A 511 -1.11 -17.81 -7.74
C ILE A 511 -0.87 -19.30 -7.65
N PHE A 512 0.12 -19.71 -6.84
CA PHE A 512 0.52 -21.12 -6.63
C PHE A 512 0.95 -21.86 -7.90
N GLU A 513 1.45 -21.15 -8.91
CA GLU A 513 2.08 -21.72 -10.09
C GLU A 513 3.55 -21.28 -10.17
N ALA A 514 4.43 -22.18 -10.61
CA ALA A 514 5.80 -21.81 -10.92
C ALA A 514 5.85 -21.14 -12.29
N ASN A 515 6.38 -19.92 -12.34
CA ASN A 515 6.43 -19.12 -13.56
C ASN A 515 7.55 -18.07 -13.48
N HIS A 516 7.84 -17.42 -14.58
CA HIS A 516 8.72 -16.27 -14.64
C HIS A 516 8.17 -15.22 -15.61
N LEU A 517 8.44 -13.96 -15.30
CA LEU A 517 8.04 -12.82 -16.11
C LEU A 517 9.28 -12.10 -16.61
N VAL A 518 9.27 -11.68 -17.87
CA VAL A 518 10.36 -10.91 -18.49
C VAL A 518 9.78 -9.67 -19.16
N ALA A 519 10.38 -8.51 -18.90
CA ALA A 519 10.09 -7.30 -19.65
C ALA A 519 11.30 -6.36 -19.69
N THR A 520 11.31 -5.50 -20.69
CA THR A 520 12.18 -4.32 -20.72
C THR A 520 11.47 -3.17 -20.01
N LEU A 521 12.08 -2.65 -18.93
CA LEU A 521 11.54 -1.61 -18.08
C LEU A 521 12.39 -0.36 -18.13
N PRO A 522 11.77 0.85 -18.09
CA PRO A 522 12.52 2.09 -18.09
C PRO A 522 13.23 2.34 -16.77
N LEU A 523 14.48 2.74 -16.82
CA LEU A 523 15.23 3.33 -15.72
C LEU A 523 14.99 4.84 -15.73
N ARG A 524 14.43 5.35 -14.63
CA ARG A 524 14.08 6.76 -14.51
C ARG A 524 14.88 7.47 -13.44
N SER A 525 15.19 8.73 -13.68
CA SER A 525 15.77 9.67 -12.72
C SER A 525 14.75 10.72 -12.27
N GLY A 526 15.17 11.62 -11.42
CA GLY A 526 14.32 12.69 -10.93
C GLY A 526 13.56 12.31 -9.65
N ILE A 527 12.98 13.31 -9.00
CA ILE A 527 12.29 13.20 -7.73
C ILE A 527 10.90 13.83 -7.87
N THR A 528 9.85 13.05 -7.68
CA THR A 528 8.46 13.52 -7.74
C THR A 528 8.15 14.50 -6.61
N PRO A 529 7.12 15.36 -6.76
CA PRO A 529 6.64 16.20 -5.65
C PRO A 529 6.27 15.38 -4.40
N ALA A 530 5.69 14.19 -4.58
CA ALA A 530 5.33 13.30 -3.46
C ALA A 530 6.56 12.84 -2.66
N VAL A 531 7.63 12.46 -3.32
CA VAL A 531 8.89 12.09 -2.66
C VAL A 531 9.54 13.29 -1.98
N ARG A 532 9.53 14.45 -2.65
CA ARG A 532 10.21 15.67 -2.16
C ARG A 532 9.51 16.31 -0.97
N VAL A 533 8.18 16.46 -1.01
CA VAL A 533 7.42 17.24 -0.03
C VAL A 533 6.15 16.52 0.47
N GLY A 534 5.87 15.30 0.01
CA GLY A 534 4.62 14.58 0.32
C GLY A 534 4.40 14.38 1.81
N GLN A 535 5.45 14.09 2.59
CA GLN A 535 5.35 13.96 4.04
C GLN A 535 4.95 15.27 4.71
N MET A 536 5.55 16.40 4.31
CA MET A 536 5.18 17.71 4.84
C MET A 536 3.75 18.10 4.47
N LEU A 537 3.33 17.77 3.24
CA LEU A 537 1.96 17.99 2.78
C LEU A 537 0.96 17.14 3.58
N GLU A 538 1.24 15.86 3.79
CA GLU A 538 0.41 14.98 4.62
C GLU A 538 0.29 15.52 6.04
N LEU A 539 1.39 15.88 6.69
CA LEU A 539 1.38 16.44 8.05
C LEU A 539 0.62 17.77 8.11
N ALA A 540 0.74 18.62 7.10
CA ALA A 540 -0.03 19.86 7.02
C ALA A 540 -1.54 19.61 6.90
N MET A 541 -1.94 18.64 6.06
CA MET A 541 -3.35 18.22 5.92
C MET A 541 -3.88 17.58 7.21
N VAL A 542 -3.08 16.75 7.88
CA VAL A 542 -3.40 16.13 9.17
C VAL A 542 -3.61 17.19 10.24
N LEU A 543 -2.67 18.13 10.37
CA LEU A 543 -2.76 19.22 11.35
C LEU A 543 -3.99 20.10 11.10
N MET A 544 -4.26 20.43 9.84
CA MET A 544 -5.48 21.15 9.46
C MET A 544 -6.73 20.37 9.88
N GLY A 545 -6.78 19.06 9.64
CA GLY A 545 -7.89 18.20 10.06
C GLY A 545 -8.10 18.21 11.57
N VAL A 546 -7.03 18.07 12.35
CA VAL A 546 -7.07 18.11 13.82
C VAL A 546 -7.59 19.45 14.33
N ILE A 547 -7.05 20.57 13.81
CA ILE A 547 -7.48 21.93 14.20
C ILE A 547 -8.96 22.12 13.89
N LEU A 548 -9.41 21.82 12.68
CA LEU A 548 -10.80 21.99 12.26
C LEU A 548 -11.76 21.10 13.07
N GLY A 549 -11.36 19.86 13.36
CA GLY A 549 -12.13 18.94 14.21
C GLY A 549 -12.28 19.44 15.63
N ILE A 550 -11.19 19.89 16.27
CA ILE A 550 -11.20 20.47 17.63
C ILE A 550 -12.07 21.72 17.67
N LEU A 551 -11.91 22.64 16.72
CA LEU A 551 -12.72 23.87 16.63
C LEU A 551 -14.21 23.55 16.48
N ALA A 552 -14.57 22.50 15.73
CA ALA A 552 -15.97 22.09 15.58
C ALA A 552 -16.55 21.57 16.91
N VAL A 553 -15.77 20.82 17.68
CA VAL A 553 -16.18 20.31 19.01
C VAL A 553 -16.31 21.45 20.03
N ILE A 554 -15.36 22.38 20.10
CA ILE A 554 -15.38 23.51 21.03
C ILE A 554 -16.59 24.42 20.75
N ARG A 555 -16.79 24.83 19.48
CA ARG A 555 -17.93 25.69 19.09
C ARG A 555 -19.28 25.07 19.42
N ARG A 556 -19.35 23.76 19.50
CA ARG A 556 -20.56 23.06 19.92
C ARG A 556 -20.82 23.24 21.41
N ARG A 557 -19.78 23.04 22.28
CA ARG A 557 -19.92 23.20 23.74
C ARG A 557 -20.35 24.61 24.17
N VAL A 558 -19.93 25.63 23.43
CA VAL A 558 -20.29 27.03 23.70
C VAL A 558 -21.73 27.33 23.29
N LYS A 559 -22.39 26.51 22.45
CA LYS A 559 -23.76 26.72 21.97
C LYS A 559 -24.80 25.82 22.63
N GLU A 560 -24.38 24.78 23.36
CA GLU A 560 -25.21 23.95 24.25
C GLU A 560 -25.24 24.57 25.67
#